data_1871e1a9685717a7d66a9056aee38286
#
_entry.id   1871e1a9685717a7d66a9056aee38286
#
_cell.length_a   1.000
_cell.length_b   1.000
_cell.length_c   1.000
_cell.angle_alpha   90.00
_cell.angle_beta   90.00
_cell.angle_gamma   90.00
#
_symmetry.space_group_name_H-M   'P 1'
#
loop_
_entity.id
_entity.type
_entity.pdbx_description
1 polymer ?
#
loop_
_entity_poly.entity_id
_entity_poly.type
_entity_poly.pdbx_seq_one_letter_code
_entity_poly.pdbx_strand_id
1 'polypeptide(L)'
;MIDRKQFFKKVFNALLAMTGIQSLSAFKGFSESLPIQSYTMPVLFVGHGSPMNGIEDNAFSQHWSSIAKDIPQPTAVLVISAHWYTKGTLITAMEHPKTIHDFGGFPPALYQVQYPAPGFPSLAKETASMIHSTNVQLDHEWGLDHGTWTIIRHMYPDASIPVLQLSIDYSKAPSFHYALAKELMQLRNKGVLIIGSGNMVHNLGMVAWDKLNEPSYGYDWALEMNNAFKELILKKEHDSLIHYERLGKAGQLAIPTPEHYLPLLYSLGLQDKIDPVAFFNDTVVGGSLTMTSVKIG
;
A
#
# COMPACT_ATOMS: atom_id res chain seq x y z
N MET A 1 34.32 36.96 -10.19
CA MET A 1 33.18 36.31 -9.50
C MET A 1 33.19 34.81 -9.88
N ILE A 2 33.36 33.93 -8.91
CA ILE A 2 33.34 32.48 -9.16
C ILE A 2 31.89 32.09 -9.31
N ASP A 3 31.54 31.48 -10.46
CA ASP A 3 30.21 30.95 -10.71
C ASP A 3 29.82 29.89 -9.65
N ARG A 4 28.56 29.92 -9.24
CA ARG A 4 28.00 29.04 -8.20
C ARG A 4 28.28 27.54 -8.46
N LYS A 5 28.29 27.13 -9.74
CA LYS A 5 28.69 25.78 -10.18
C LYS A 5 30.18 25.47 -9.94
N GLN A 6 31.04 26.44 -10.17
CA GLN A 6 32.47 26.27 -9.91
C GLN A 6 32.81 26.27 -8.42
N PHE A 7 32.06 27.03 -7.60
CA PHE A 7 32.20 27.01 -6.14
C PHE A 7 31.83 25.64 -5.59
N PHE A 8 30.65 25.10 -5.95
CA PHE A 8 30.24 23.77 -5.54
C PHE A 8 31.18 22.65 -5.98
N LYS A 9 31.74 22.76 -7.20
CA LYS A 9 32.72 21.78 -7.70
C LYS A 9 34.05 21.84 -6.93
N LYS A 10 34.49 23.02 -6.50
CA LYS A 10 35.70 23.18 -5.66
C LYS A 10 35.48 22.71 -4.22
N VAL A 11 34.33 23.00 -3.62
CA VAL A 11 33.96 22.50 -2.28
C VAL A 11 33.81 20.96 -2.30
N PHE A 12 33.22 20.41 -3.34
CA PHE A 12 33.09 18.97 -3.54
C PHE A 12 34.47 18.28 -3.67
N ASN A 13 35.37 18.83 -4.48
CA ASN A 13 36.72 18.28 -4.63
C ASN A 13 37.58 18.42 -3.36
N ALA A 14 37.38 19.46 -2.56
CA ALA A 14 38.09 19.65 -1.30
C ALA A 14 37.60 18.68 -0.21
N LEU A 15 36.31 18.37 -0.17
CA LEU A 15 35.74 17.35 0.72
C LEU A 15 36.19 15.93 0.32
N LEU A 16 36.31 15.64 -0.97
CA LEU A 16 36.83 14.38 -1.48
C LEU A 16 38.26 14.07 -1.05
N ALA A 17 39.07 15.11 -0.87
CA ALA A 17 40.49 15.00 -0.46
C ALA A 17 40.67 14.76 1.06
N MET A 18 39.64 15.04 1.86
CA MET A 18 39.71 14.98 3.35
C MET A 18 39.10 13.74 3.98
N THR A 19 38.29 12.97 3.24
CA THR A 19 37.57 11.82 3.80
C THR A 19 37.57 10.65 2.83
N GLY A 20 38.01 9.49 3.28
CA GLY A 20 38.14 8.28 2.45
C GLY A 20 36.81 7.84 1.81
N ILE A 21 36.89 6.84 0.94
CA ILE A 21 35.82 6.31 0.04
C ILE A 21 34.49 6.01 0.76
N GLN A 22 34.49 5.79 2.06
CA GLN A 22 33.26 5.54 2.85
C GLN A 22 32.35 6.77 2.97
N SER A 23 32.88 7.98 2.86
CA SER A 23 32.08 9.20 2.93
C SER A 23 31.37 9.57 1.63
N LEU A 24 31.82 9.02 0.50
CA LEU A 24 31.18 9.26 -0.80
C LEU A 24 29.86 8.49 -0.93
N SER A 25 29.81 7.26 -0.44
CA SER A 25 28.60 6.45 -0.44
C SER A 25 27.56 7.00 0.55
N ALA A 26 27.99 7.48 1.72
CA ALA A 26 27.12 8.13 2.70
C ALA A 26 26.58 9.47 2.18
N PHE A 27 27.43 10.27 1.48
CA PHE A 27 27.01 11.55 0.89
C PHE A 27 26.07 11.34 -0.31
N LYS A 28 26.29 10.31 -1.14
CA LYS A 28 25.40 9.92 -2.22
C LYS A 28 24.05 9.45 -1.66
N GLY A 29 24.05 8.62 -0.63
CA GLY A 29 22.82 8.17 0.05
C GLY A 29 22.03 9.33 0.67
N PHE A 30 22.72 10.34 1.25
CA PHE A 30 22.07 11.55 1.79
C PHE A 30 21.48 12.45 0.68
N SER A 31 22.13 12.54 -0.47
CA SER A 31 21.61 13.33 -1.61
C SER A 31 20.46 12.65 -2.36
N GLU A 32 20.25 11.37 -2.15
CA GLU A 32 19.19 10.56 -2.77
C GLU A 32 17.97 10.38 -1.84
N SER A 33 18.04 10.80 -0.58
CA SER A 33 16.88 10.75 0.31
C SER A 33 15.83 11.79 -0.08
N LEU A 34 14.55 11.39 -0.02
CA LEU A 34 13.44 12.32 -0.29
C LEU A 34 13.41 13.45 0.75
N PRO A 35 13.21 14.72 0.32
CA PRO A 35 13.07 15.85 1.24
C PRO A 35 11.76 15.74 2.04
N ILE A 36 11.76 16.28 3.25
CA ILE A 36 10.55 16.44 4.05
C ILE A 36 9.65 17.49 3.39
N GLN A 37 8.38 17.16 3.23
CA GLN A 37 7.36 18.03 2.67
C GLN A 37 6.76 18.94 3.75
N SER A 38 6.07 20.00 3.32
CA SER A 38 5.31 20.91 4.22
C SER A 38 3.97 20.33 4.67
N TYR A 39 3.61 19.15 4.19
CA TYR A 39 2.37 18.42 4.48
C TYR A 39 2.68 16.97 4.84
N THR A 40 1.74 16.33 5.51
CA THR A 40 1.78 14.89 5.79
C THR A 40 0.87 14.19 4.77
N MET A 41 1.43 13.24 4.02
CA MET A 41 0.66 12.45 3.05
C MET A 41 -0.40 11.60 3.77
N PRO A 42 -1.65 11.56 3.28
CA PRO A 42 -2.63 10.61 3.79
C PRO A 42 -2.20 9.17 3.55
N VAL A 43 -2.84 8.25 4.25
CA VAL A 43 -2.72 6.80 4.06
C VAL A 43 -4.03 6.26 3.53
N LEU A 44 -3.97 5.33 2.60
CA LEU A 44 -5.16 4.65 2.09
C LEU A 44 -5.14 3.18 2.48
N PHE A 45 -6.31 2.66 2.81
CA PHE A 45 -6.61 1.25 2.64
C PHE A 45 -7.63 1.12 1.51
N VAL A 46 -7.39 0.25 0.55
CA VAL A 46 -8.23 0.11 -0.64
C VAL A 46 -8.70 -1.32 -0.81
N GLY A 47 -10.01 -1.51 -0.82
CA GLY A 47 -10.63 -2.74 -1.26
C GLY A 47 -10.43 -2.90 -2.76
N HIS A 48 -9.46 -3.73 -3.19
CA HIS A 48 -9.15 -3.84 -4.62
C HIS A 48 -10.15 -4.72 -5.39
N GLY A 49 -10.74 -5.72 -4.71
CA GLY A 49 -11.74 -6.61 -5.30
C GLY A 49 -11.22 -7.42 -6.47
N SER A 50 -12.02 -7.54 -7.54
CA SER A 50 -11.64 -8.30 -8.73
C SER A 50 -10.50 -7.62 -9.52
N PRO A 51 -9.54 -8.38 -10.08
CA PRO A 51 -8.57 -7.86 -11.05
C PRO A 51 -9.19 -7.13 -12.24
N MET A 52 -10.46 -7.45 -12.59
CA MET A 52 -11.21 -6.79 -13.65
C MET A 52 -11.39 -5.28 -13.40
N ASN A 53 -11.44 -4.86 -12.13
CA ASN A 53 -11.48 -3.44 -11.78
C ASN A 53 -10.31 -2.66 -12.38
N GLY A 54 -9.19 -3.32 -12.69
CA GLY A 54 -8.04 -2.68 -13.34
C GLY A 54 -8.29 -2.23 -14.79
N ILE A 55 -9.30 -2.78 -15.48
CA ILE A 55 -9.64 -2.43 -16.87
C ILE A 55 -11.08 -1.95 -17.05
N GLU A 56 -11.90 -2.05 -16.02
CA GLU A 56 -13.30 -1.61 -16.04
C GLU A 56 -13.43 -0.16 -15.56
N ASP A 57 -14.24 0.60 -16.27
CA ASP A 57 -14.71 1.91 -15.83
C ASP A 57 -16.01 1.72 -15.04
N ASN A 58 -15.89 1.54 -13.74
CA ASN A 58 -17.00 1.33 -12.82
C ASN A 58 -16.90 2.28 -11.60
N ALA A 59 -17.88 2.22 -10.71
CA ALA A 59 -17.94 3.10 -9.56
C ALA A 59 -16.66 3.02 -8.68
N PHE A 60 -16.06 1.84 -8.57
CA PHE A 60 -14.85 1.64 -7.76
C PHE A 60 -13.64 2.34 -8.38
N SER A 61 -13.38 2.07 -9.66
CA SER A 61 -12.26 2.67 -10.39
C SER A 61 -12.41 4.20 -10.54
N GLN A 62 -13.63 4.71 -10.71
CA GLN A 62 -13.93 6.14 -10.73
C GLN A 62 -13.63 6.80 -9.37
N HIS A 63 -13.99 6.16 -8.25
CA HIS A 63 -13.62 6.67 -6.92
C HIS A 63 -12.10 6.68 -6.69
N TRP A 64 -11.36 5.65 -7.16
CA TRP A 64 -9.89 5.66 -7.08
C TRP A 64 -9.29 6.83 -7.86
N SER A 65 -9.81 7.10 -9.06
CA SER A 65 -9.41 8.27 -9.86
C SER A 65 -9.75 9.60 -9.18
N SER A 66 -10.89 9.67 -8.48
CA SER A 66 -11.32 10.87 -7.76
C SER A 66 -10.44 11.12 -6.54
N ILE A 67 -10.22 10.10 -5.68
CA ILE A 67 -9.43 10.26 -4.46
C ILE A 67 -7.99 10.70 -4.75
N ALA A 68 -7.44 10.28 -5.91
CA ALA A 68 -6.10 10.69 -6.34
C ALA A 68 -6.00 12.20 -6.63
N LYS A 69 -7.12 12.84 -7.01
CA LYS A 69 -7.19 14.29 -7.26
C LYS A 69 -7.35 15.08 -5.96
N ASP A 70 -7.87 14.45 -4.91
CA ASP A 70 -8.18 15.09 -3.62
C ASP A 70 -7.00 15.00 -2.63
N ILE A 71 -5.91 14.33 -3.00
CA ILE A 71 -4.71 14.21 -2.19
C ILE A 71 -3.52 14.89 -2.89
N PRO A 72 -2.49 15.32 -2.14
CA PRO A 72 -1.28 15.86 -2.75
C PRO A 72 -0.65 14.84 -3.71
N GLN A 73 -0.05 15.31 -4.81
CA GLN A 73 0.67 14.42 -5.72
C GLN A 73 1.85 13.76 -4.98
N PRO A 74 1.91 12.43 -4.92
CA PRO A 74 2.96 11.74 -4.19
C PRO A 74 4.31 11.79 -4.93
N THR A 75 5.38 11.81 -4.15
CA THR A 75 6.75 11.61 -4.66
C THR A 75 7.03 10.16 -5.00
N ALA A 76 6.37 9.24 -4.33
CA ALA A 76 6.36 7.80 -4.60
C ALA A 76 5.12 7.16 -3.97
N VAL A 77 4.78 5.95 -4.40
CA VAL A 77 3.74 5.12 -3.79
C VAL A 77 4.38 3.86 -3.21
N LEU A 78 4.09 3.55 -1.94
CA LEU A 78 4.45 2.29 -1.29
C LEU A 78 3.17 1.48 -1.07
N VAL A 79 3.08 0.31 -1.69
CA VAL A 79 1.90 -0.56 -1.57
C VAL A 79 2.22 -1.78 -0.73
N ILE A 80 1.36 -2.08 0.24
CA ILE A 80 1.31 -3.35 0.96
C ILE A 80 0.14 -4.14 0.38
N SER A 81 0.44 -5.10 -0.50
CA SER A 81 -0.56 -5.89 -1.19
C SER A 81 -0.78 -7.23 -0.53
N ALA A 82 -2.05 -7.64 -0.42
CA ALA A 82 -2.45 -8.98 0.02
C ALA A 82 -1.81 -10.12 -0.79
N HIS A 83 -1.40 -9.83 -2.02
CA HIS A 83 -0.89 -10.82 -2.98
C HIS A 83 0.61 -11.08 -2.84
N TRP A 84 1.35 -10.22 -2.15
CA TRP A 84 2.77 -10.48 -1.86
C TRP A 84 2.97 -10.98 -0.43
N TYR A 85 2.63 -12.24 -0.22
CA TYR A 85 2.59 -12.94 1.07
C TYR A 85 3.80 -13.88 1.16
N THR A 86 4.81 -13.52 1.96
CA THR A 86 6.15 -14.13 1.94
C THR A 86 6.58 -14.65 3.30
N LYS A 87 7.67 -15.40 3.35
CA LYS A 87 8.39 -15.68 4.59
C LYS A 87 9.47 -14.63 4.79
N GLY A 88 9.34 -13.83 5.84
CA GLY A 88 10.14 -12.63 6.04
C GLY A 88 9.54 -11.41 5.34
N THR A 89 10.11 -10.24 5.59
CA THR A 89 9.66 -8.97 5.01
C THR A 89 10.62 -8.56 3.89
N LEU A 90 10.07 -8.32 2.70
CA LEU A 90 10.80 -7.92 1.51
C LEU A 90 10.25 -6.58 0.98
N ILE A 91 11.10 -5.81 0.30
CA ILE A 91 10.71 -4.60 -0.41
C ILE A 91 11.26 -4.63 -1.83
N THR A 92 10.43 -4.28 -2.83
CA THR A 92 10.88 -4.21 -4.23
C THR A 92 11.93 -3.11 -4.40
N ALA A 93 13.06 -3.45 -5.04
CA ALA A 93 14.22 -2.56 -5.16
C ALA A 93 14.80 -2.49 -6.59
N MET A 94 14.02 -2.84 -7.61
CA MET A 94 14.38 -2.69 -9.02
C MET A 94 14.03 -1.28 -9.54
N GLU A 95 14.70 -0.83 -10.59
CA GLU A 95 14.40 0.43 -11.29
C GLU A 95 13.14 0.34 -12.17
N HIS A 96 12.87 -0.85 -12.71
CA HIS A 96 11.74 -1.12 -13.61
C HIS A 96 10.99 -2.37 -13.16
N PRO A 97 10.07 -2.25 -12.17
CA PRO A 97 9.27 -3.38 -11.73
C PRO A 97 8.34 -3.84 -12.85
N LYS A 98 8.30 -5.16 -13.10
CA LYS A 98 7.38 -5.74 -14.07
C LYS A 98 5.94 -5.73 -13.55
N THR A 99 4.96 -5.66 -14.46
CA THR A 99 3.55 -5.91 -14.12
C THR A 99 3.33 -7.41 -13.97
N ILE A 100 2.80 -7.83 -12.82
CA ILE A 100 2.53 -9.25 -12.51
C ILE A 100 1.04 -9.55 -12.69
N HIS A 101 0.74 -10.66 -13.37
CA HIS A 101 -0.61 -11.19 -13.55
C HIS A 101 -0.76 -12.45 -12.69
N ASP A 102 -0.90 -12.24 -11.39
CA ASP A 102 -0.97 -13.26 -10.32
C ASP A 102 -2.38 -13.84 -10.13
N PHE A 103 -3.12 -13.97 -11.21
CA PHE A 103 -4.50 -14.48 -11.27
C PHE A 103 -4.69 -15.44 -12.44
N GLY A 104 -5.80 -16.16 -12.45
CA GLY A 104 -6.16 -17.07 -13.53
C GLY A 104 -7.65 -17.03 -13.87
N GLY A 105 -8.02 -17.49 -15.09
CA GLY A 105 -9.43 -17.64 -15.49
C GLY A 105 -10.12 -16.34 -15.94
N PHE A 106 -9.37 -15.29 -16.22
CA PHE A 106 -9.90 -13.99 -16.68
C PHE A 106 -9.80 -13.81 -18.21
N PRO A 107 -10.51 -12.82 -18.77
CA PRO A 107 -10.43 -12.53 -20.21
C PRO A 107 -9.01 -12.14 -20.64
N PRO A 108 -8.61 -12.48 -21.90
CA PRO A 108 -7.27 -12.19 -22.42
C PRO A 108 -6.85 -10.72 -22.32
N ALA A 109 -7.78 -9.77 -22.42
CA ALA A 109 -7.50 -8.34 -22.31
C ALA A 109 -6.84 -7.96 -20.96
N LEU A 110 -7.17 -8.66 -19.88
CA LEU A 110 -6.60 -8.40 -18.57
C LEU A 110 -5.11 -8.78 -18.52
N TYR A 111 -4.69 -9.84 -19.20
CA TYR A 111 -3.29 -10.27 -19.26
C TYR A 111 -2.43 -9.39 -20.18
N GLN A 112 -3.03 -8.49 -20.95
CA GLN A 112 -2.32 -7.52 -21.79
C GLN A 112 -2.01 -6.22 -21.04
N VAL A 113 -2.55 -6.05 -19.84
CA VAL A 113 -2.31 -4.84 -19.04
C VAL A 113 -0.83 -4.71 -18.71
N GLN A 114 -0.28 -3.54 -18.98
CA GLN A 114 1.05 -3.13 -18.52
C GLN A 114 0.92 -1.82 -17.76
N TYR A 115 1.60 -1.75 -16.63
CA TYR A 115 1.72 -0.52 -15.85
C TYR A 115 3.21 -0.25 -15.57
N PRO A 116 3.89 0.43 -16.50
CA PRO A 116 5.35 0.56 -16.50
C PRO A 116 5.82 1.71 -15.59
N ALA A 117 5.30 1.78 -14.38
CA ALA A 117 5.78 2.76 -13.41
C ALA A 117 7.25 2.46 -13.04
N PRO A 118 8.09 3.51 -12.85
CA PRO A 118 9.43 3.31 -12.35
C PRO A 118 9.39 2.76 -10.91
N GLY A 119 10.42 2.00 -10.52
CA GLY A 119 10.69 1.71 -9.13
C GLY A 119 11.54 2.80 -8.49
N PHE A 120 11.93 2.60 -7.20
CA PHE A 120 12.73 3.58 -6.49
C PHE A 120 13.74 2.88 -5.55
N PRO A 121 14.86 2.35 -6.07
CA PRO A 121 15.81 1.56 -5.28
C PRO A 121 16.40 2.28 -4.06
N SER A 122 16.63 3.61 -4.14
CA SER A 122 17.15 4.35 -2.99
C SER A 122 16.10 4.49 -1.89
N LEU A 123 14.83 4.73 -2.24
CA LEU A 123 13.73 4.73 -1.27
C LEU A 123 13.49 3.34 -0.67
N ALA A 124 13.66 2.27 -1.44
CA ALA A 124 13.59 0.90 -0.91
C ALA A 124 14.65 0.66 0.19
N LYS A 125 15.89 1.07 -0.06
CA LYS A 125 16.98 0.98 0.93
C LYS A 125 16.72 1.84 2.16
N GLU A 126 16.24 3.06 1.95
CA GLU A 126 15.86 3.97 3.02
C GLU A 126 14.74 3.38 3.88
N THR A 127 13.67 2.89 3.23
CA THR A 127 12.53 2.23 3.91
C THR A 127 13.00 1.02 4.70
N ALA A 128 13.84 0.15 4.11
CA ALA A 128 14.41 -1.00 4.81
C ALA A 128 15.22 -0.58 6.05
N SER A 129 15.95 0.54 5.99
CA SER A 129 16.73 1.04 7.13
C SER A 129 15.89 1.67 8.24
N MET A 130 14.66 2.10 7.96
CA MET A 130 13.71 2.63 8.95
C MET A 130 13.06 1.52 9.78
N ILE A 131 12.95 0.33 9.24
CA ILE A 131 12.31 -0.81 9.91
C ILE A 131 13.34 -1.51 10.79
N HIS A 132 13.11 -1.49 12.10
CA HIS A 132 13.98 -2.09 13.10
C HIS A 132 13.42 -3.37 13.72
N SER A 133 12.11 -3.58 13.60
CA SER A 133 11.41 -4.75 14.15
C SER A 133 11.73 -6.06 13.41
N THR A 134 12.27 -5.97 12.20
CA THR A 134 12.69 -7.12 11.38
C THR A 134 13.77 -6.73 10.39
N ASN A 135 14.48 -7.73 9.85
CA ASN A 135 15.38 -7.51 8.73
C ASN A 135 14.60 -7.49 7.42
N VAL A 136 14.55 -6.34 6.75
CA VAL A 136 13.90 -6.19 5.44
C VAL A 136 14.90 -6.52 4.33
N GLN A 137 14.54 -7.45 3.47
CA GLN A 137 15.36 -7.85 2.32
C GLN A 137 14.96 -7.04 1.08
N LEU A 138 15.95 -6.59 0.31
CA LEU A 138 15.73 -5.95 -0.98
C LEU A 138 15.43 -7.02 -2.02
N ASP A 139 14.26 -6.92 -2.64
CA ASP A 139 13.81 -7.85 -3.68
C ASP A 139 13.98 -7.25 -5.07
N HIS A 140 14.49 -8.04 -6.01
CA HIS A 140 14.71 -7.65 -7.41
C HIS A 140 13.94 -8.55 -8.39
N GLU A 141 13.06 -9.43 -7.90
CA GLU A 141 12.38 -10.45 -8.70
C GLU A 141 10.87 -10.23 -8.81
N TRP A 142 10.22 -9.73 -7.75
CA TRP A 142 8.76 -9.59 -7.70
C TRP A 142 8.27 -8.63 -8.80
N GLY A 143 7.79 -7.50 -8.49
CA GLY A 143 7.25 -6.48 -9.40
C GLY A 143 6.01 -5.82 -8.81
N LEU A 144 5.02 -5.48 -9.65
CA LEU A 144 3.74 -4.91 -9.24
C LEU A 144 2.65 -5.95 -9.51
N ASP A 145 2.07 -6.53 -8.44
CA ASP A 145 0.97 -7.48 -8.53
C ASP A 145 -0.38 -6.80 -8.80
N HIS A 146 -1.44 -7.59 -9.04
CA HIS A 146 -2.71 -7.01 -9.41
C HIS A 146 -3.36 -6.20 -8.28
N GLY A 147 -3.15 -6.55 -7.02
CA GLY A 147 -3.60 -5.74 -5.89
C GLY A 147 -2.99 -4.33 -5.91
N THR A 148 -1.83 -4.18 -6.53
CA THR A 148 -1.14 -2.90 -6.71
C THR A 148 -1.59 -2.20 -8.00
N TRP A 149 -1.31 -2.80 -9.18
CA TRP A 149 -1.51 -2.07 -10.44
C TRP A 149 -2.99 -1.82 -10.77
N THR A 150 -3.92 -2.65 -10.30
CA THR A 150 -5.37 -2.44 -10.47
C THR A 150 -5.80 -1.07 -9.94
N ILE A 151 -5.30 -0.69 -8.77
CA ILE A 151 -5.64 0.56 -8.10
C ILE A 151 -4.87 1.75 -8.71
N ILE A 152 -3.54 1.62 -8.74
CA ILE A 152 -2.68 2.76 -9.08
C ILE A 152 -2.77 3.15 -10.55
N ARG A 153 -3.16 2.23 -11.44
CA ARG A 153 -3.42 2.52 -12.84
C ARG A 153 -4.57 3.51 -13.04
N HIS A 154 -5.59 3.48 -12.17
CA HIS A 154 -6.69 4.46 -12.18
C HIS A 154 -6.33 5.75 -11.44
N MET A 155 -5.55 5.64 -10.37
CA MET A 155 -5.10 6.81 -9.62
C MET A 155 -4.09 7.66 -10.40
N TYR A 156 -3.15 7.01 -11.08
CA TYR A 156 -2.02 7.64 -11.78
C TYR A 156 -1.79 6.99 -13.14
N PRO A 157 -2.68 7.23 -14.12
CA PRO A 157 -2.68 6.51 -15.40
C PRO A 157 -1.41 6.74 -16.23
N ASP A 158 -0.70 7.84 -16.01
CA ASP A 158 0.55 8.15 -16.74
C ASP A 158 1.74 7.29 -16.30
N ALA A 159 1.59 6.49 -15.24
CA ALA A 159 2.63 5.64 -14.69
C ALA A 159 3.98 6.37 -14.44
N SER A 160 3.92 7.68 -14.14
CA SER A 160 5.11 8.52 -13.96
C SER A 160 5.63 8.56 -12.51
N ILE A 161 4.80 8.14 -11.55
CA ILE A 161 5.13 8.14 -10.12
C ILE A 161 5.80 6.81 -9.78
N PRO A 162 6.96 6.83 -9.08
CA PRO A 162 7.62 5.59 -8.66
C PRO A 162 6.76 4.76 -7.72
N VAL A 163 6.78 3.43 -7.91
CA VAL A 163 6.00 2.48 -7.11
C VAL A 163 6.90 1.40 -6.53
N LEU A 164 6.73 1.16 -5.23
CA LEU A 164 7.35 0.08 -4.49
C LEU A 164 6.28 -0.78 -3.83
N GLN A 165 6.61 -2.04 -3.58
CA GLN A 165 5.80 -2.91 -2.74
C GLN A 165 6.59 -3.38 -1.51
N LEU A 166 5.91 -3.48 -0.37
CA LEU A 166 6.40 -4.13 0.84
C LEU A 166 5.59 -5.40 1.05
N SER A 167 6.27 -6.53 1.21
CA SER A 167 5.61 -7.82 1.41
C SER A 167 5.04 -7.99 2.82
N ILE A 168 4.07 -8.89 2.95
CA ILE A 168 3.48 -9.30 4.21
C ILE A 168 4.16 -10.60 4.66
N ASP A 169 4.77 -10.61 5.85
CA ASP A 169 5.39 -11.81 6.42
C ASP A 169 4.32 -12.72 7.03
N TYR A 170 3.97 -13.81 6.35
CA TYR A 170 2.95 -14.77 6.81
C TYR A 170 3.33 -15.51 8.10
N SER A 171 4.57 -15.46 8.54
CA SER A 171 5.02 -16.08 9.78
C SER A 171 4.74 -15.25 11.04
N LYS A 172 4.23 -14.02 10.85
CA LYS A 172 4.01 -13.04 11.92
C LYS A 172 2.55 -12.87 12.28
N ALA A 173 2.31 -12.58 13.56
CA ALA A 173 0.97 -12.26 14.05
C ALA A 173 0.49 -10.87 13.55
N PRO A 174 -0.84 -10.62 13.51
CA PRO A 174 -1.41 -9.34 13.09
C PRO A 174 -0.83 -8.11 13.82
N SER A 175 -0.54 -8.25 15.13
CA SER A 175 0.08 -7.19 15.94
C SER A 175 1.47 -6.76 15.45
N PHE A 176 2.23 -7.69 14.85
CA PHE A 176 3.53 -7.37 14.25
C PHE A 176 3.38 -6.40 13.07
N HIS A 177 2.44 -6.65 12.17
CA HIS A 177 2.18 -5.83 10.99
C HIS A 177 1.75 -4.40 11.37
N TYR A 178 0.88 -4.29 12.36
CA TYR A 178 0.47 -3.01 12.92
C TYR A 178 1.65 -2.25 13.56
N ALA A 179 2.52 -2.93 14.30
CA ALA A 179 3.69 -2.33 14.93
C ALA A 179 4.74 -1.90 13.90
N LEU A 180 5.01 -2.75 12.88
CA LEU A 180 5.94 -2.44 11.79
C LEU A 180 5.50 -1.17 11.04
N ALA A 181 4.21 -1.03 10.77
CA ALA A 181 3.68 0.13 10.05
C ALA A 181 4.04 1.46 10.75
N LYS A 182 4.11 1.51 12.07
CA LYS A 182 4.48 2.73 12.82
C LYS A 182 5.91 3.18 12.51
N GLU A 183 6.80 2.27 12.16
CA GLU A 183 8.18 2.59 11.77
C GLU A 183 8.24 3.30 10.40
N LEU A 184 7.19 3.18 9.59
CA LEU A 184 7.05 3.82 8.28
C LEU A 184 6.45 5.24 8.35
N MET A 185 6.05 5.73 9.52
CA MET A 185 5.34 7.00 9.70
C MET A 185 6.05 8.18 9.03
N GLN A 186 7.39 8.22 9.08
CA GLN A 186 8.16 9.31 8.49
C GLN A 186 8.06 9.40 6.96
N LEU A 187 7.72 8.30 6.27
CA LEU A 187 7.52 8.30 4.82
C LEU A 187 6.37 9.22 4.41
N ARG A 188 5.33 9.35 5.24
CA ARG A 188 4.23 10.28 5.00
C ARG A 188 4.72 11.73 4.89
N ASN A 189 5.68 12.13 5.74
CA ASN A 189 6.28 13.47 5.72
C ASN A 189 7.23 13.69 4.52
N LYS A 190 7.61 12.63 3.83
CA LYS A 190 8.43 12.66 2.61
C LYS A 190 7.59 12.65 1.33
N GLY A 191 6.28 12.75 1.46
CA GLY A 191 5.35 12.73 0.34
C GLY A 191 5.13 11.33 -0.25
N VAL A 192 5.44 10.27 0.50
CA VAL A 192 5.17 8.90 0.06
C VAL A 192 3.73 8.53 0.42
N LEU A 193 2.92 8.22 -0.59
CA LEU A 193 1.59 7.68 -0.41
C LEU A 193 1.69 6.19 -0.05
N ILE A 194 1.21 5.82 1.13
CA ILE A 194 1.19 4.43 1.57
C ILE A 194 -0.22 3.88 1.36
N ILE A 195 -0.32 2.76 0.65
CA ILE A 195 -1.59 2.10 0.33
C ILE A 195 -1.54 0.66 0.85
N GLY A 196 -2.44 0.33 1.77
CA GLY A 196 -2.80 -1.05 2.06
C GLY A 196 -3.82 -1.54 1.02
N SER A 197 -3.49 -2.58 0.27
CA SER A 197 -4.37 -3.16 -0.76
C SER A 197 -4.84 -4.54 -0.35
N GLY A 198 -6.15 -4.66 -0.08
CA GLY A 198 -6.78 -5.90 0.40
C GLY A 198 -8.29 -5.76 0.44
N ASN A 199 -8.95 -6.47 1.35
CA ASN A 199 -10.39 -6.36 1.60
C ASN A 199 -10.67 -6.63 3.09
N MET A 200 -11.50 -5.83 3.73
CA MET A 200 -11.84 -6.01 5.16
C MET A 200 -12.61 -7.32 5.40
N VAL A 201 -13.51 -7.66 4.48
CA VAL A 201 -14.20 -8.94 4.42
C VAL A 201 -13.79 -9.60 3.11
N HIS A 202 -13.27 -10.83 3.19
CA HIS A 202 -12.79 -11.57 2.02
C HIS A 202 -12.96 -13.08 2.18
N ASN A 203 -14.10 -13.60 1.75
CA ASN A 203 -14.38 -15.04 1.78
C ASN A 203 -14.77 -15.55 0.39
N LEU A 204 -13.77 -15.90 -0.42
CA LEU A 204 -13.99 -16.44 -1.77
C LEU A 204 -14.78 -17.75 -1.79
N GLY A 205 -14.71 -18.55 -0.71
CA GLY A 205 -15.46 -19.80 -0.60
C GLY A 205 -16.97 -19.60 -0.46
N MET A 206 -17.42 -18.37 -0.17
CA MET A 206 -18.83 -18.03 0.03
C MET A 206 -19.38 -17.03 -0.99
N VAL A 207 -18.61 -16.71 -2.04
CA VAL A 207 -19.06 -15.75 -3.04
C VAL A 207 -20.28 -16.28 -3.81
N ALA A 208 -21.34 -15.50 -3.82
CA ALA A 208 -22.50 -15.70 -4.68
C ALA A 208 -22.16 -15.15 -6.09
N TRP A 209 -21.56 -16.00 -6.90
CA TRP A 209 -21.04 -15.63 -8.24
C TRP A 209 -22.11 -15.10 -9.19
N ASP A 210 -23.35 -15.56 -9.03
CA ASP A 210 -24.52 -15.08 -9.80
C ASP A 210 -25.01 -13.70 -9.35
N LYS A 211 -24.53 -13.20 -8.19
CA LYS A 211 -24.90 -11.94 -7.56
C LYS A 211 -23.82 -10.85 -7.62
N LEU A 212 -22.74 -11.07 -8.33
CA LEU A 212 -21.63 -10.10 -8.41
C LEU A 212 -22.07 -8.73 -8.95
N ASN A 213 -23.05 -8.71 -9.84
CA ASN A 213 -23.58 -7.49 -10.46
C ASN A 213 -24.78 -6.91 -9.69
N GLU A 214 -25.25 -7.55 -8.60
CA GLU A 214 -26.29 -7.00 -7.77
C GLU A 214 -25.70 -5.94 -6.83
N PRO A 215 -26.17 -4.69 -6.90
CA PRO A 215 -25.62 -3.63 -6.04
C PRO A 215 -25.74 -3.96 -4.55
N SER A 216 -24.64 -3.88 -3.84
CA SER A 216 -24.57 -4.05 -2.39
C SER A 216 -25.15 -5.38 -1.86
N TYR A 217 -25.13 -6.45 -2.68
CA TYR A 217 -25.54 -7.74 -2.21
C TYR A 217 -24.55 -8.29 -1.18
N GLY A 218 -24.99 -8.44 0.07
CA GLY A 218 -24.18 -8.91 1.20
C GLY A 218 -24.93 -9.90 2.06
N TYR A 219 -24.25 -10.96 2.52
CA TYR A 219 -24.77 -11.81 3.60
C TYR A 219 -24.83 -11.03 4.93
N ASP A 220 -25.76 -11.34 5.79
CA ASP A 220 -25.96 -10.64 7.07
C ASP A 220 -24.66 -10.52 7.87
N TRP A 221 -23.90 -11.62 7.98
CA TRP A 221 -22.63 -11.62 8.69
C TRP A 221 -21.56 -10.71 8.02
N ALA A 222 -21.57 -10.58 6.69
CA ALA A 222 -20.61 -9.73 5.96
C ALA A 222 -20.97 -8.25 6.15
N LEU A 223 -22.25 -7.92 6.12
CA LEU A 223 -22.76 -6.57 6.42
C LEU A 223 -22.48 -6.19 7.88
N GLU A 224 -22.74 -7.11 8.82
CA GLU A 224 -22.43 -6.94 10.25
C GLU A 224 -20.93 -6.63 10.44
N MET A 225 -20.05 -7.43 9.86
CA MET A 225 -18.61 -7.24 10.02
C MET A 225 -18.09 -6.00 9.33
N ASN A 226 -18.59 -5.66 8.14
CA ASN A 226 -18.24 -4.39 7.49
C ASN A 226 -18.58 -3.19 8.40
N ASN A 227 -19.74 -3.19 9.01
CA ASN A 227 -20.17 -2.14 9.93
C ASN A 227 -19.33 -2.13 11.21
N ALA A 228 -19.08 -3.29 11.80
CA ALA A 228 -18.25 -3.43 13.00
C ALA A 228 -16.83 -2.90 12.77
N PHE A 229 -16.18 -3.25 11.65
CA PHE A 229 -14.87 -2.73 11.31
C PHE A 229 -14.86 -1.21 11.16
N LYS A 230 -15.86 -0.63 10.47
CA LYS A 230 -15.99 0.83 10.34
C LYS A 230 -16.14 1.52 11.69
N GLU A 231 -16.97 0.99 12.57
CA GLU A 231 -17.14 1.54 13.92
C GLU A 231 -15.85 1.50 14.72
N LEU A 232 -15.14 0.36 14.74
CA LEU A 232 -13.87 0.19 15.44
C LEU A 232 -12.80 1.14 14.90
N ILE A 233 -12.74 1.33 13.58
CA ILE A 233 -11.84 2.29 12.93
C ILE A 233 -12.15 3.73 13.36
N LEU A 234 -13.43 4.14 13.34
CA LEU A 234 -13.84 5.49 13.75
C LEU A 234 -13.56 5.75 15.23
N LYS A 235 -13.74 4.74 16.09
CA LYS A 235 -13.44 4.81 17.54
C LYS A 235 -11.95 4.70 17.84
N LYS A 236 -11.11 4.42 16.83
CA LYS A 236 -9.66 4.11 16.97
C LYS A 236 -9.39 2.94 17.93
N GLU A 237 -10.32 1.98 18.00
CA GLU A 237 -10.20 0.75 18.77
C GLU A 237 -9.35 -0.29 18.01
N HIS A 238 -8.10 0.10 17.68
CA HIS A 238 -7.21 -0.72 16.85
C HIS A 238 -6.84 -2.05 17.50
N ASP A 239 -6.85 -2.16 18.83
CA ASP A 239 -6.60 -3.44 19.52
C ASP A 239 -7.63 -4.51 19.14
N SER A 240 -8.90 -4.12 19.05
CA SER A 240 -9.97 -5.03 18.60
C SER A 240 -9.80 -5.46 17.14
N LEU A 241 -9.28 -4.57 16.29
CA LEU A 241 -8.99 -4.85 14.89
C LEU A 241 -7.74 -5.75 14.70
N ILE A 242 -6.74 -5.59 15.57
CA ILE A 242 -5.55 -6.46 15.61
C ILE A 242 -5.94 -7.88 16.05
N HIS A 243 -6.89 -7.99 16.99
CA HIS A 243 -7.39 -9.25 17.53
C HIS A 243 -8.73 -9.64 16.92
N TYR A 244 -8.87 -9.49 15.60
CA TYR A 244 -10.10 -9.73 14.85
C TYR A 244 -10.67 -11.15 15.06
N GLU A 245 -9.84 -12.12 15.40
CA GLU A 245 -10.27 -13.49 15.74
C GLU A 245 -11.21 -13.54 16.95
N ARG A 246 -11.24 -12.49 17.78
CA ARG A 246 -12.13 -12.34 18.94
C ARG A 246 -13.50 -11.77 18.59
N LEU A 247 -13.70 -11.33 17.33
CA LEU A 247 -14.96 -10.77 16.86
C LEU A 247 -16.04 -11.83 16.57
N GLY A 248 -15.85 -13.05 17.10
CA GLY A 248 -16.82 -14.11 17.03
C GLY A 248 -16.91 -14.81 15.67
N LYS A 249 -18.03 -15.51 15.44
CA LYS A 249 -18.22 -16.34 14.24
C LYS A 249 -18.27 -15.51 12.95
N ALA A 250 -18.88 -14.34 12.99
CA ALA A 250 -18.93 -13.43 11.84
C ALA A 250 -17.52 -12.97 11.44
N GLY A 251 -16.65 -12.64 12.41
CA GLY A 251 -15.26 -12.31 12.18
C GLY A 251 -14.45 -13.42 11.52
N GLN A 252 -14.67 -14.67 11.95
CA GLN A 252 -14.04 -15.85 11.35
C GLN A 252 -14.51 -16.10 9.91
N LEU A 253 -15.78 -15.81 9.61
CA LEU A 253 -16.32 -15.89 8.24
C LEU A 253 -15.80 -14.76 7.37
N ALA A 254 -15.63 -13.56 7.93
CA ALA A 254 -15.14 -12.40 7.23
C ALA A 254 -13.65 -12.52 6.83
N ILE A 255 -12.86 -13.16 7.70
CA ILE A 255 -11.40 -13.29 7.54
C ILE A 255 -11.02 -14.77 7.70
N PRO A 256 -11.34 -15.64 6.74
CA PRO A 256 -10.96 -17.06 6.78
C PRO A 256 -9.45 -17.25 6.72
N THR A 257 -8.77 -16.33 6.04
CA THR A 257 -7.31 -16.22 5.94
C THR A 257 -6.91 -14.74 5.99
N PRO A 258 -5.76 -14.39 6.62
CA PRO A 258 -5.50 -13.01 7.01
C PRO A 258 -4.92 -12.12 5.91
N GLU A 259 -4.42 -12.66 4.80
CA GLU A 259 -3.62 -11.91 3.82
C GLU A 259 -4.34 -10.66 3.27
N HIS A 260 -5.67 -10.73 3.02
CA HIS A 260 -6.43 -9.59 2.51
C HIS A 260 -6.81 -8.57 3.60
N TYR A 261 -6.78 -9.00 4.86
CA TYR A 261 -7.07 -8.13 6.00
C TYR A 261 -5.82 -7.39 6.52
N LEU A 262 -4.66 -8.05 6.51
CA LEU A 262 -3.42 -7.49 7.08
C LEU A 262 -3.02 -6.11 6.51
N PRO A 263 -3.22 -5.78 5.21
CA PRO A 263 -2.95 -4.44 4.69
C PRO A 263 -3.70 -3.31 5.41
N LEU A 264 -4.90 -3.58 5.95
CA LEU A 264 -5.63 -2.63 6.78
C LEU A 264 -4.84 -2.27 8.04
N LEU A 265 -4.22 -3.25 8.68
CA LEU A 265 -3.45 -3.03 9.92
C LEU A 265 -2.22 -2.15 9.67
N TYR A 266 -1.60 -2.23 8.48
CA TYR A 266 -0.56 -1.29 8.07
C TYR A 266 -1.11 0.13 7.96
N SER A 267 -2.25 0.31 7.30
CA SER A 267 -2.86 1.63 7.16
C SER A 267 -3.25 2.22 8.52
N LEU A 268 -3.81 1.43 9.41
CA LEU A 268 -4.19 1.85 10.78
C LEU A 268 -2.97 2.13 11.67
N GLY A 269 -1.89 1.38 11.53
CA GLY A 269 -0.63 1.62 12.26
C GLY A 269 0.02 2.96 11.92
N LEU A 270 -0.31 3.51 10.75
CA LEU A 270 0.14 4.81 10.26
C LEU A 270 -0.80 5.98 10.63
N GLN A 271 -1.89 5.73 11.33
CA GLN A 271 -2.82 6.78 11.75
C GLN A 271 -2.23 7.60 12.91
N ASP A 272 -2.15 8.92 12.73
CA ASP A 272 -1.86 9.83 13.84
C ASP A 272 -3.14 10.17 14.63
N LYS A 273 -2.96 10.75 15.82
CA LYS A 273 -4.07 11.11 16.72
C LYS A 273 -5.05 12.07 16.10
N ILE A 274 -4.56 13.00 15.29
CA ILE A 274 -5.37 14.07 14.66
C ILE A 274 -5.90 13.67 13.28
N ASP A 275 -5.43 12.59 12.67
CA ASP A 275 -5.84 12.19 11.35
C ASP A 275 -7.35 11.89 11.30
N PRO A 276 -8.12 12.58 10.43
CA PRO A 276 -9.50 12.23 10.16
C PRO A 276 -9.57 10.90 9.40
N VAL A 277 -10.73 10.27 9.46
CA VAL A 277 -11.04 9.04 8.73
C VAL A 277 -12.23 9.29 7.82
N ALA A 278 -12.12 8.89 6.57
CA ALA A 278 -13.21 8.88 5.61
C ALA A 278 -13.28 7.53 4.89
N PHE A 279 -14.50 7.02 4.70
CA PHE A 279 -14.74 5.79 3.93
C PHE A 279 -15.15 6.13 2.52
N PHE A 280 -14.75 5.28 1.58
CA PHE A 280 -15.19 5.33 0.18
C PHE A 280 -15.33 3.90 -0.35
N ASN A 281 -16.02 3.74 -1.48
CA ASN A 281 -16.38 2.42 -2.02
C ASN A 281 -17.04 1.49 -0.96
N ASP A 282 -17.79 2.08 -0.02
CA ASP A 282 -18.38 1.37 1.12
C ASP A 282 -19.53 0.48 0.67
N THR A 283 -19.20 -0.71 0.16
CA THR A 283 -20.19 -1.68 -0.31
C THR A 283 -19.70 -3.11 -0.16
N VAL A 284 -20.66 -4.03 -0.05
CA VAL A 284 -20.45 -5.49 -0.10
C VAL A 284 -20.77 -6.00 -1.51
N VAL A 285 -19.98 -6.90 -2.03
CA VAL A 285 -20.12 -7.50 -3.36
C VAL A 285 -20.16 -9.01 -3.28
N GLY A 286 -21.06 -9.62 -4.05
CA GLY A 286 -21.16 -11.08 -4.15
C GLY A 286 -21.39 -11.79 -2.82
N GLY A 287 -22.00 -11.11 -1.84
CA GLY A 287 -22.36 -11.65 -0.55
C GLY A 287 -21.26 -11.61 0.49
N SER A 288 -20.00 -11.79 0.14
CA SER A 288 -18.91 -12.11 1.07
C SER A 288 -17.59 -11.34 0.83
N LEU A 289 -17.62 -10.31 0.01
CA LEU A 289 -16.48 -9.43 -0.27
C LEU A 289 -16.84 -7.98 0.02
N THR A 290 -15.91 -7.16 0.54
CA THR A 290 -16.14 -5.72 0.72
C THR A 290 -15.17 -4.91 -0.12
N MET A 291 -15.70 -3.89 -0.79
CA MET A 291 -14.89 -2.87 -1.47
C MET A 291 -14.59 -1.68 -0.57
N THR A 292 -15.10 -1.71 0.67
CA THR A 292 -14.94 -0.64 1.66
C THR A 292 -13.48 -0.26 1.81
N SER A 293 -13.22 0.99 1.53
CA SER A 293 -11.89 1.60 1.51
C SER A 293 -11.84 2.74 2.52
N VAL A 294 -10.66 3.06 3.01
CA VAL A 294 -10.43 4.07 4.07
C VAL A 294 -9.35 5.05 3.63
N LYS A 295 -9.63 6.34 3.80
CA LYS A 295 -8.64 7.42 3.78
C LYS A 295 -8.38 7.86 5.21
N ILE A 296 -7.12 7.97 5.59
CA ILE A 296 -6.62 8.41 6.90
C ILE A 296 -5.72 9.62 6.70
N GLY A 297 -6.13 10.78 7.21
CA GLY A 297 -5.43 12.05 7.00
C GLY A 297 -5.89 12.87 5.81
#